data_f7513858eaef151e4b0f1813403d0400
#
_entry.id   f7513858eaef151e4b0f1813403d0400
#
_cell.length_a   1.000
_cell.length_b   1.000
_cell.length_c   1.000
_cell.angle_alpha   90.00
_cell.angle_beta   90.00
_cell.angle_gamma   90.00
#
_symmetry.space_group_name_H-M   'P 1'
#
loop_
_entity.id
_entity.type
_entity.pdbx_description
1 polymer ?
#
loop_
_entity_poly.entity_id
_entity_poly.type
_entity_poly.pdbx_seq_one_letter_code
_entity_poly.pdbx_strand_id
1 'polypeptide(L)'
;ARATAVSMMKRFKEQGALISFDVNFRGNLWTGEEARACIEEILPLVDIFFCSEDTARLTFRKEGSLREIMKSFTREYPISVVASTRRVVHSPRRHSFGSLIYSGETDTFYEEEPYENIEVLDRIGSGDAYVAGVLYGLLTDWAHPRKAVAMGNAAAAVKNTVAGDLPCMT
;
A
#
# COMPACT_ATOMS: atom_id res chain seq x y z
N ALA A 1 7.02 -16.65 -14.23
CA ALA A 1 6.54 -15.34 -13.75
C ALA A 1 7.47 -14.73 -12.69
N ARG A 2 7.76 -15.40 -11.52
CA ARG A 2 8.58 -14.85 -10.43
C ARG A 2 9.99 -14.41 -10.91
N ALA A 3 10.77 -15.32 -11.49
CA ALA A 3 12.12 -15.01 -11.96
C ALA A 3 12.16 -13.87 -12.97
N THR A 4 11.16 -13.79 -13.87
CA THR A 4 11.03 -12.70 -14.83
C THR A 4 10.78 -11.37 -14.14
N ALA A 5 9.84 -11.33 -13.17
CA ALA A 5 9.53 -10.12 -12.41
C ALA A 5 10.77 -9.61 -11.65
N VAL A 6 11.47 -10.48 -10.92
CA VAL A 6 12.70 -10.11 -10.19
C VAL A 6 13.78 -9.59 -11.15
N SER A 7 13.99 -10.26 -12.29
CA SER A 7 14.97 -9.82 -13.29
C SER A 7 14.61 -8.44 -13.86
N MET A 8 13.33 -8.19 -14.14
CA MET A 8 12.88 -6.88 -14.62
C MET A 8 13.06 -5.79 -13.57
N MET A 9 12.67 -6.05 -12.33
CA MET A 9 12.84 -5.09 -11.23
C MET A 9 14.31 -4.70 -11.05
N LYS A 10 15.24 -5.66 -11.08
CA LYS A 10 16.69 -5.39 -11.02
C LYS A 10 17.13 -4.46 -12.14
N ARG A 11 16.74 -4.76 -13.38
CA ARG A 11 17.09 -3.94 -14.55
C ARG A 11 16.51 -2.52 -14.47
N PHE A 12 15.27 -2.37 -14.03
CA PHE A 12 14.67 -1.05 -13.85
C PHE A 12 15.36 -0.26 -12.75
N LYS A 13 15.72 -0.93 -11.64
CA LYS A 13 16.46 -0.30 -10.56
C LYS A 13 17.84 0.19 -11.01
N GLU A 14 18.55 -0.60 -11.79
CA GLU A 14 19.85 -0.21 -12.40
C GLU A 14 19.74 1.02 -13.32
N GLN A 15 18.57 1.26 -13.90
CA GLN A 15 18.27 2.43 -14.73
C GLN A 15 17.69 3.62 -13.92
N GLY A 16 17.69 3.53 -12.58
CA GLY A 16 17.21 4.61 -11.70
C GLY A 16 15.69 4.69 -11.56
N ALA A 17 14.95 3.67 -11.96
CA ALA A 17 13.50 3.64 -11.75
C ALA A 17 13.15 3.43 -10.26
N LEU A 18 12.12 4.11 -9.80
CA LEU A 18 11.48 3.81 -8.52
C LEU A 18 10.63 2.54 -8.64
N ILE A 19 10.80 1.64 -7.68
CA ILE A 19 10.04 0.40 -7.62
C ILE A 19 8.98 0.52 -6.54
N SER A 20 7.72 0.44 -6.94
CA SER A 20 6.56 0.35 -6.07
C SER A 20 6.07 -1.09 -6.00
N PHE A 21 5.76 -1.57 -4.80
CA PHE A 21 5.28 -2.93 -4.58
C PHE A 21 4.12 -2.97 -3.59
N ASP A 22 2.98 -3.52 -4.02
CA ASP A 22 1.84 -3.85 -3.16
C ASP A 22 1.83 -5.37 -2.92
N VAL A 23 1.85 -5.78 -1.66
CA VAL A 23 1.82 -7.20 -1.27
C VAL A 23 0.57 -7.89 -1.80
N ASN A 24 -0.56 -7.22 -1.78
CA ASN A 24 -1.85 -7.70 -2.30
C ASN A 24 -2.12 -9.18 -1.97
N PHE A 25 -1.89 -9.59 -0.73
CA PHE A 25 -1.91 -10.98 -0.29
C PHE A 25 -3.26 -11.66 -0.53
N ARG A 26 -3.20 -12.87 -1.04
CA ARG A 26 -4.38 -13.72 -1.31
C ARG A 26 -4.15 -15.12 -0.70
N GLY A 27 -4.72 -15.37 0.48
CA GLY A 27 -4.55 -16.63 1.21
C GLY A 27 -5.10 -17.88 0.51
N ASN A 28 -5.89 -17.73 -0.56
CA ASN A 28 -6.34 -18.84 -1.40
C ASN A 28 -5.35 -19.23 -2.51
N LEU A 29 -4.29 -18.45 -2.73
CA LEU A 29 -3.29 -18.72 -3.77
C LEU A 29 -2.00 -19.28 -3.18
N TRP A 30 -1.63 -18.89 -1.97
CA TRP A 30 -0.40 -19.31 -1.29
C TRP A 30 -0.49 -19.10 0.22
N THR A 31 0.39 -19.74 0.95
CA THR A 31 0.53 -19.54 2.41
C THR A 31 1.30 -18.26 2.71
N GLY A 32 1.20 -17.77 3.95
CA GLY A 32 2.00 -16.62 4.40
C GLY A 32 3.50 -16.89 4.30
N GLU A 33 3.96 -18.11 4.53
CA GLU A 33 5.38 -18.49 4.45
C GLU A 33 5.89 -18.48 3.00
N GLU A 34 5.12 -19.02 2.07
CA GLU A 34 5.45 -18.98 0.64
C GLU A 34 5.48 -17.55 0.11
N ALA A 35 4.50 -16.73 0.52
CA ALA A 35 4.46 -15.31 0.19
C ALA A 35 5.68 -14.58 0.75
N ARG A 36 6.01 -14.80 2.02
CA ARG A 36 7.18 -14.23 2.67
C ARG A 36 8.46 -14.55 1.92
N ALA A 37 8.75 -15.83 1.67
CA ALA A 37 9.95 -16.27 0.99
C ALA A 37 10.10 -15.66 -0.42
N CYS A 38 8.97 -15.43 -1.11
CA CYS A 38 8.96 -14.77 -2.41
C CYS A 38 9.20 -13.26 -2.31
N ILE A 39 8.52 -12.60 -1.36
CA ILE A 39 8.53 -11.13 -1.26
C ILE A 39 9.83 -10.62 -0.64
N GLU A 40 10.41 -11.32 0.34
CA GLU A 40 11.71 -10.94 0.93
C GLU A 40 12.85 -10.89 -0.11
N GLU A 41 12.76 -11.65 -1.21
CA GLU A 41 13.70 -11.54 -2.34
C GLU A 41 13.52 -10.21 -3.11
N ILE A 42 12.33 -9.63 -3.07
CA ILE A 42 11.96 -8.43 -3.82
C ILE A 42 12.21 -7.16 -2.98
N LEU A 43 11.99 -7.20 -1.66
CA LEU A 43 12.05 -6.03 -0.78
C LEU A 43 13.36 -5.23 -0.87
N PRO A 44 14.54 -5.82 -1.11
CA PRO A 44 15.77 -5.04 -1.32
C PRO A 44 15.76 -4.15 -2.57
N LEU A 45 14.79 -4.33 -3.47
CA LEU A 45 14.65 -3.54 -4.70
C LEU A 45 13.55 -2.47 -4.59
N VAL A 46 12.74 -2.51 -3.52
CA VAL A 46 11.52 -1.70 -3.38
C VAL A 46 11.82 -0.35 -2.74
N ASP A 47 11.27 0.73 -3.30
CA ASP A 47 11.32 2.09 -2.76
C ASP A 47 10.03 2.48 -2.05
N ILE A 48 8.88 2.07 -2.60
CA ILE A 48 7.54 2.38 -2.06
C ILE A 48 6.83 1.07 -1.79
N PHE A 49 6.49 0.81 -0.53
CA PHE A 49 5.93 -0.46 -0.09
C PHE A 49 4.52 -0.30 0.47
N PHE A 50 3.58 -1.03 -0.11
CA PHE A 50 2.19 -1.10 0.35
C PHE A 50 1.93 -2.42 1.05
N CYS A 51 1.57 -2.36 2.33
CA CYS A 51 1.27 -3.54 3.14
C CYS A 51 0.26 -3.21 4.23
N SER A 52 -0.83 -3.95 4.30
CA SER A 52 -1.77 -3.82 5.42
C SER A 52 -1.16 -4.40 6.70
N GLU A 53 -1.65 -3.94 7.86
CA GLU A 53 -1.22 -4.44 9.17
C GLU A 53 -1.42 -5.96 9.28
N ASP A 54 -2.60 -6.45 8.87
CA ASP A 54 -2.92 -7.88 8.90
C ASP A 54 -1.95 -8.69 8.04
N THR A 55 -1.63 -8.20 6.85
CA THR A 55 -0.67 -8.85 5.95
C THR A 55 0.74 -8.83 6.53
N ALA A 56 1.16 -7.73 7.15
CA ALA A 56 2.46 -7.63 7.79
C ALA A 56 2.61 -8.64 8.94
N ARG A 57 1.57 -8.81 9.74
CA ARG A 57 1.55 -9.80 10.84
C ARG A 57 1.52 -11.23 10.30
N LEU A 58 0.61 -11.52 9.36
CA LEU A 58 0.40 -12.87 8.85
C LEU A 58 1.58 -13.35 8.00
N THR A 59 2.08 -12.51 7.09
CA THR A 59 3.10 -12.89 6.11
C THR A 59 4.51 -12.71 6.67
N PHE A 60 4.80 -11.55 7.28
CA PHE A 60 6.16 -11.22 7.74
C PHE A 60 6.37 -11.45 9.24
N ARG A 61 5.34 -11.97 9.95
CA ARG A 61 5.37 -12.23 11.41
C ARG A 61 5.79 -11.00 12.21
N LYS A 62 5.38 -9.80 11.74
CA LYS A 62 5.67 -8.55 12.43
C LYS A 62 4.81 -8.41 13.69
N GLU A 63 5.42 -7.90 14.75
CA GLU A 63 4.80 -7.64 16.04
C GLU A 63 4.87 -6.16 16.40
N GLY A 64 4.13 -5.76 17.46
CA GLY A 64 4.08 -4.37 17.90
C GLY A 64 2.93 -3.57 17.26
N SER A 65 2.94 -2.25 17.42
CA SER A 65 1.99 -1.34 16.79
C SER A 65 2.22 -1.22 15.29
N LEU A 66 1.20 -0.78 14.53
CA LEU A 66 1.36 -0.52 13.10
C LEU A 66 2.53 0.43 12.80
N ARG A 67 2.73 1.46 13.63
CA ARG A 67 3.84 2.41 13.47
C ARG A 67 5.21 1.74 13.65
N GLU A 68 5.35 0.85 14.60
CA GLU A 68 6.58 0.06 14.80
C GLU A 68 6.83 -0.90 13.64
N ILE A 69 5.77 -1.57 13.15
CA ILE A 69 5.83 -2.45 11.99
C ILE A 69 6.32 -1.68 10.76
N MET A 70 5.75 -0.51 10.46
CA MET A 70 6.14 0.30 9.30
C MET A 70 7.60 0.75 9.41
N LYS A 71 8.05 1.21 10.57
CA LYS A 71 9.46 1.55 10.84
C LYS A 71 10.39 0.35 10.66
N SER A 72 9.96 -0.86 11.01
CA SER A 72 10.82 -2.05 10.88
C SER A 72 11.16 -2.35 9.43
N PHE A 73 10.22 -2.14 8.50
CA PHE A 73 10.48 -2.36 7.07
C PHE A 73 11.54 -1.41 6.51
N THR A 74 11.53 -0.13 6.90
CA THR A 74 12.54 0.84 6.44
C THR A 74 13.91 0.66 7.10
N ARG A 75 13.97 -0.01 8.26
CA ARG A 75 15.23 -0.38 8.92
C ARG A 75 15.86 -1.64 8.34
N GLU A 76 15.03 -2.57 7.89
CA GLU A 76 15.45 -3.87 7.36
C GLU A 76 15.75 -3.82 5.85
N TYR A 77 15.10 -2.91 5.12
CA TYR A 77 15.18 -2.80 3.67
C TYR A 77 15.34 -1.33 3.23
N PRO A 78 15.88 -1.06 2.03
CA PRO A 78 16.07 0.29 1.51
C PRO A 78 14.76 0.94 1.04
N ILE A 79 13.69 0.76 1.81
CA ILE A 79 12.36 1.29 1.52
C ILE A 79 12.28 2.72 2.02
N SER A 80 11.99 3.68 1.13
CA SER A 80 11.82 5.09 1.48
C SER A 80 10.44 5.39 2.07
N VAL A 81 9.39 4.72 1.55
CA VAL A 81 8.00 4.96 1.95
C VAL A 81 7.27 3.65 2.21
N VAL A 82 6.61 3.55 3.36
CA VAL A 82 5.68 2.46 3.69
C VAL A 82 4.27 3.03 3.82
N ALA A 83 3.30 2.42 3.15
CA ALA A 83 1.89 2.81 3.20
C ALA A 83 1.02 1.65 3.67
N SER A 84 0.08 1.92 4.58
CA SER A 84 -0.85 0.94 5.11
C SER A 84 -2.26 1.50 5.18
N THR A 85 -3.23 0.75 4.68
CA THR A 85 -4.65 1.12 4.72
C THR A 85 -5.31 0.64 6.00
N ARG A 86 -6.29 1.42 6.45
CA ARG A 86 -7.22 1.05 7.53
C ARG A 86 -8.62 1.10 6.99
N ARG A 87 -9.34 0.01 7.13
CA ARG A 87 -10.74 -0.08 6.74
C ARG A 87 -11.57 -0.58 7.91
N VAL A 88 -12.66 0.14 8.20
CA VAL A 88 -13.69 -0.29 9.14
C VAL A 88 -14.94 -0.68 8.36
N VAL A 89 -15.44 -1.88 8.59
CA VAL A 89 -16.67 -2.40 7.97
C VAL A 89 -17.80 -2.26 8.97
N HIS A 90 -18.71 -1.29 8.75
CA HIS A 90 -19.89 -1.09 9.59
C HIS A 90 -21.04 -1.99 9.17
N SER A 91 -21.17 -2.21 7.85
CA SER A 91 -22.11 -3.15 7.23
C SER A 91 -21.60 -3.54 5.84
N PRO A 92 -22.22 -4.51 5.14
CA PRO A 92 -21.83 -4.85 3.77
C PRO A 92 -21.81 -3.68 2.79
N ARG A 93 -22.59 -2.63 3.06
CA ARG A 93 -22.72 -1.42 2.23
C ARG A 93 -22.21 -0.15 2.89
N ARG A 94 -21.57 -0.21 4.08
CA ARG A 94 -21.05 0.98 4.76
C ARG A 94 -19.68 0.69 5.35
N HIS A 95 -18.69 1.41 4.83
CA HIS A 95 -17.31 1.29 5.30
C HIS A 95 -16.75 2.68 5.64
N SER A 96 -15.72 2.70 6.49
CA SER A 96 -14.84 3.85 6.63
C SER A 96 -13.45 3.46 6.09
N PHE A 97 -12.76 4.42 5.50
CA PHE A 97 -11.45 4.22 4.88
C PHE A 97 -10.49 5.35 5.25
N GLY A 98 -9.31 4.97 5.67
CA GLY A 98 -8.19 5.84 5.93
C GLY A 98 -6.88 5.11 5.71
N SER A 99 -5.77 5.81 5.83
CA SER A 99 -4.45 5.22 5.69
C SER A 99 -3.40 5.94 6.53
N LEU A 100 -2.28 5.27 6.72
CA LEU A 100 -1.08 5.79 7.34
C LEU A 100 0.07 5.63 6.35
N ILE A 101 0.84 6.69 6.12
CA ILE A 101 2.08 6.67 5.35
C ILE A 101 3.23 7.01 6.29
N TYR A 102 4.32 6.26 6.20
CA TYR A 102 5.57 6.53 6.89
C TYR A 102 6.67 6.81 5.88
N SER A 103 7.37 7.93 6.04
CA SER A 103 8.60 8.25 5.31
C SER A 103 9.81 7.90 6.16
N GLY A 104 10.63 6.99 5.67
CA GLY A 104 11.90 6.62 6.30
C GLY A 104 12.94 7.73 6.21
N GLU A 105 12.88 8.57 5.18
CA GLU A 105 13.82 9.68 4.97
C GLU A 105 13.67 10.77 6.04
N THR A 106 12.43 11.07 6.44
CA THR A 106 12.11 12.12 7.41
C THR A 106 11.75 11.59 8.80
N ASP A 107 11.70 10.28 8.99
CA ASP A 107 11.19 9.59 10.19
C ASP A 107 9.81 10.12 10.62
N THR A 108 8.92 10.37 9.66
CA THR A 108 7.64 11.05 9.89
C THR A 108 6.47 10.19 9.41
N PHE A 109 5.40 10.19 10.21
CA PHE A 109 4.11 9.59 9.86
C PHE A 109 3.15 10.65 9.34
N TYR A 110 2.45 10.34 8.26
CA TYR A 110 1.44 11.17 7.64
C TYR A 110 0.10 10.43 7.67
N GLU A 111 -0.92 11.11 8.20
CA GLU A 111 -2.28 10.61 8.36
C GLU A 111 -3.25 11.76 8.11
N GLU A 112 -4.39 11.49 7.51
CA GLU A 112 -5.49 12.41 7.33
C GLU A 112 -6.76 11.81 7.95
N GLU A 113 -7.76 12.67 8.22
CA GLU A 113 -9.05 12.21 8.71
C GLU A 113 -9.64 11.15 7.75
N PRO A 114 -10.12 10.01 8.27
CA PRO A 114 -10.68 8.97 7.45
C PRO A 114 -11.99 9.41 6.79
N TYR A 115 -12.27 8.89 5.61
CA TYR A 115 -13.60 8.99 5.01
C TYR A 115 -14.55 8.05 5.74
N GLU A 116 -15.50 8.63 6.46
CA GLU A 116 -16.46 7.90 7.29
C GLU A 116 -17.72 7.55 6.51
N ASN A 117 -18.32 6.39 6.84
CA ASN A 117 -19.65 5.98 6.35
C ASN A 117 -19.80 5.98 4.82
N ILE A 118 -18.77 5.65 4.08
CA ILE A 118 -18.79 5.51 2.62
C ILE A 118 -19.88 4.50 2.25
N GLU A 119 -20.82 4.88 1.38
CA GLU A 119 -21.78 3.96 0.79
C GLU A 119 -21.09 3.12 -0.28
N VAL A 120 -20.92 1.83 0.00
CA VAL A 120 -20.17 0.90 -0.87
C VAL A 120 -21.10 0.29 -1.89
N LEU A 121 -20.91 0.67 -3.16
CA LEU A 121 -21.54 0.03 -4.30
C LEU A 121 -20.71 -1.18 -4.77
N ASP A 122 -19.41 -0.98 -4.94
CA ASP A 122 -18.46 -2.03 -5.28
C ASP A 122 -17.08 -1.70 -4.72
N ARG A 123 -16.49 -2.63 -3.98
CA ARG A 123 -15.18 -2.45 -3.37
C ARG A 123 -14.00 -2.95 -4.20
N ILE A 124 -14.27 -3.70 -5.30
CA ILE A 124 -13.21 -4.25 -6.15
C ILE A 124 -12.40 -3.08 -6.73
N GLY A 125 -11.07 -3.18 -6.73
CA GLY A 125 -10.17 -2.13 -7.21
C GLY A 125 -9.97 -0.93 -6.25
N SER A 126 -10.62 -0.90 -5.06
CA SER A 126 -10.41 0.22 -4.12
C SER A 126 -8.98 0.28 -3.56
N GLY A 127 -8.31 -0.87 -3.41
CA GLY A 127 -6.90 -0.94 -3.05
C GLY A 127 -6.01 -0.39 -4.16
N ASP A 128 -6.27 -0.80 -5.40
CA ASP A 128 -5.51 -0.33 -6.57
C ASP A 128 -5.70 1.17 -6.79
N ALA A 129 -6.93 1.70 -6.59
CA ALA A 129 -7.20 3.13 -6.62
C ALA A 129 -6.44 3.89 -5.51
N TYR A 130 -6.36 3.32 -4.29
CA TYR A 130 -5.54 3.87 -3.22
C TYR A 130 -4.07 3.95 -3.63
N VAL A 131 -3.50 2.84 -4.12
CA VAL A 131 -2.10 2.78 -4.58
C VAL A 131 -1.85 3.84 -5.66
N ALA A 132 -2.73 3.94 -6.67
CA ALA A 132 -2.61 4.94 -7.73
C ALA A 132 -2.63 6.38 -7.19
N GLY A 133 -3.54 6.69 -6.27
CA GLY A 133 -3.64 8.00 -5.62
C GLY A 133 -2.39 8.36 -4.81
N VAL A 134 -1.85 7.39 -4.03
CA VAL A 134 -0.60 7.58 -3.28
C VAL A 134 0.57 7.82 -4.22
N LEU A 135 0.72 6.99 -5.27
CA LEU A 135 1.81 7.14 -6.25
C LEU A 135 1.72 8.50 -6.96
N TYR A 136 0.53 8.92 -7.37
CA TYR A 136 0.33 10.25 -7.95
C TYR A 136 0.76 11.36 -7.00
N GLY A 137 0.35 11.29 -5.73
CA GLY A 137 0.73 12.27 -4.71
C GLY A 137 2.23 12.34 -4.48
N LEU A 138 2.90 11.18 -4.33
CA LEU A 138 4.35 11.11 -4.11
C LEU A 138 5.13 11.59 -5.34
N LEU A 139 4.77 11.15 -6.56
CA LEU A 139 5.50 11.49 -7.78
C LEU A 139 5.32 12.95 -8.18
N THR A 140 4.25 13.61 -7.75
CA THR A 140 4.04 15.05 -7.99
C THR A 140 4.64 15.94 -6.92
N ASP A 141 4.81 15.42 -5.70
CA ASP A 141 5.35 16.18 -4.57
C ASP A 141 5.97 15.24 -3.52
N TRP A 142 7.15 14.75 -3.81
CA TRP A 142 7.87 13.81 -2.93
C TRP A 142 8.20 14.39 -1.56
N ALA A 143 8.45 15.70 -1.50
CA ALA A 143 8.79 16.37 -0.26
C ALA A 143 7.63 16.50 0.73
N HIS A 144 6.38 16.38 0.24
CA HIS A 144 5.17 16.53 1.05
C HIS A 144 4.25 15.31 0.96
N PRO A 145 4.61 14.16 1.58
CA PRO A 145 3.82 12.91 1.53
C PRO A 145 2.38 13.02 2.06
N ARG A 146 2.03 14.10 2.76
CA ARG A 146 0.65 14.39 3.19
C ARG A 146 -0.32 14.43 2.01
N LYS A 147 0.13 15.01 0.86
CA LYS A 147 -0.66 14.99 -0.37
C LYS A 147 -0.94 13.57 -0.86
N ALA A 148 0.02 12.67 -0.73
CA ALA A 148 -0.15 11.26 -1.11
C ALA A 148 -1.21 10.57 -0.24
N VAL A 149 -1.25 10.84 1.08
CA VAL A 149 -2.31 10.32 1.96
C VAL A 149 -3.68 10.82 1.50
N ALA A 150 -3.83 12.13 1.30
CA ALA A 150 -5.09 12.73 0.88
C ALA A 150 -5.59 12.16 -0.46
N MET A 151 -4.71 12.09 -1.46
CA MET A 151 -5.05 11.56 -2.79
C MET A 151 -5.39 10.06 -2.75
N GLY A 152 -4.62 9.27 -2.00
CA GLY A 152 -4.87 7.83 -1.84
C GLY A 152 -6.22 7.57 -1.16
N ASN A 153 -6.48 8.24 -0.03
CA ASN A 153 -7.75 8.09 0.70
C ASN A 153 -8.95 8.51 -0.15
N ALA A 154 -8.85 9.64 -0.86
CA ALA A 154 -9.92 10.13 -1.74
C ALA A 154 -10.20 9.16 -2.89
N ALA A 155 -9.15 8.68 -3.59
CA ALA A 155 -9.28 7.75 -4.70
C ALA A 155 -9.95 6.44 -4.25
N ALA A 156 -9.54 5.87 -3.11
CA ALA A 156 -10.15 4.67 -2.55
C ALA A 156 -11.61 4.91 -2.13
N ALA A 157 -11.91 6.04 -1.49
CA ALA A 157 -13.26 6.37 -1.06
C ALA A 157 -14.22 6.50 -2.25
N VAL A 158 -13.82 7.25 -3.29
CA VAL A 158 -14.60 7.41 -4.52
C VAL A 158 -14.78 6.08 -5.23
N LYS A 159 -13.71 5.26 -5.35
CA LYS A 159 -13.80 3.94 -6.01
C LYS A 159 -14.85 3.03 -5.36
N ASN A 160 -15.02 3.07 -4.05
CA ASN A 160 -16.05 2.29 -3.37
C ASN A 160 -17.49 2.65 -3.82
N THR A 161 -17.72 3.85 -4.34
CA THR A 161 -19.01 4.35 -4.82
C THR A 161 -19.24 4.12 -6.32
N VAL A 162 -18.30 3.49 -7.02
CA VAL A 162 -18.35 3.23 -8.46
C VAL A 162 -18.41 1.73 -8.71
N ALA A 163 -19.34 1.27 -9.56
CA ALA A 163 -19.44 -0.13 -9.96
C ALA A 163 -18.31 -0.53 -10.90
N GLY A 164 -17.86 -1.80 -10.77
CA GLY A 164 -16.79 -2.37 -11.60
C GLY A 164 -15.40 -2.10 -11.05
N ASP A 165 -14.39 -2.69 -11.64
CA ASP A 165 -13.01 -2.68 -11.18
C ASP A 165 -12.31 -1.33 -11.47
N LEU A 166 -12.60 -0.74 -12.63
CA LEU A 166 -11.99 0.52 -13.03
C LEU A 166 -12.67 1.73 -12.35
N PRO A 167 -11.88 2.64 -11.75
CA PRO A 167 -12.41 3.88 -11.22
C PRO A 167 -12.70 4.84 -12.38
N CYS A 168 -13.86 4.74 -13.01
CA CYS A 168 -14.31 5.71 -14.02
C CYS A 168 -14.62 7.05 -13.36
N MET A 169 -13.59 7.69 -12.82
CA MET A 169 -13.66 9.03 -12.24
C MET A 169 -13.36 10.05 -13.34
N THR A 170 -14.36 10.84 -13.71
CA THR A 170 -14.24 11.99 -14.61
C THR A 170 -14.15 13.29 -13.81
#